data_325d51d38a787c30a141316467faefa6
#
_entry.id   325d51d38a787c30a141316467faefa6
#
_cell.length_a   1.000
_cell.length_b   1.000
_cell.length_c   1.000
_cell.angle_alpha   90.00
_cell.angle_beta   90.00
_cell.angle_gamma   90.00
#
_symmetry.space_group_name_H-M   'P 1'
#
loop_
_entity.id
_entity.type
_entity.pdbx_description
1 polymer ?
#
loop_
_entity_poly.entity_id
_entity_poly.type
_entity_poly.pdbx_seq_one_letter_code
_entity_poly.pdbx_strand_id
1 'polypeptide(L)'
;MTVATIFIDMQVDFFLPHPRLTRNRLQLATNVNALATIARRNGSHVIWVKQVFATDLHDAPLDVKRGGHRIVIEDTDGAKLLSEIEVGPSDSTLIKKRYSAFFGTNLDSILDGLACKRIVVAGVNTHACVRATVIDAYQRDYDVLLAQDCIDSHDEQHHSISMRYMDGKLGVAMTNNQLDTEFRKVT
;
A
#
# COMPACT_ATOMS: atom_id res chain seq x y z
N MET A 1 16.11 -14.57 -3.86
CA MET A 1 14.71 -14.67 -3.29
C MET A 1 13.89 -13.55 -3.90
N THR A 2 12.73 -13.85 -4.49
CA THR A 2 11.88 -12.83 -5.12
C THR A 2 11.21 -11.97 -4.06
N VAL A 3 11.22 -10.65 -4.26
CA VAL A 3 10.57 -9.65 -3.41
C VAL A 3 9.47 -8.96 -4.20
N ALA A 4 8.33 -8.71 -3.58
CA ALA A 4 7.30 -7.84 -4.15
C ALA A 4 7.17 -6.56 -3.30
N THR A 5 7.02 -5.42 -3.98
CA THR A 5 6.81 -4.12 -3.33
C THR A 5 5.38 -3.66 -3.59
N ILE A 6 4.61 -3.51 -2.52
CA ILE A 6 3.16 -3.29 -2.56
C ILE A 6 2.87 -1.87 -2.08
N PHE A 7 2.36 -1.03 -2.96
CA PHE A 7 1.93 0.34 -2.66
C PHE A 7 0.41 0.38 -2.52
N ILE A 8 -0.09 0.76 -1.35
CA ILE A 8 -1.49 0.67 -0.97
C ILE A 8 -2.16 2.05 -1.03
N ASP A 9 -3.23 2.15 -1.80
CA ASP A 9 -4.20 3.26 -1.78
C ASP A 9 -3.61 4.67 -1.97
N MET A 10 -2.60 4.80 -2.84
CA MET A 10 -2.03 6.12 -3.21
C MET A 10 -2.99 6.88 -4.13
N GLN A 11 -4.29 6.98 -3.75
CA GLN A 11 -5.39 7.51 -4.56
C GLN A 11 -5.89 8.86 -4.04
N VAL A 12 -6.40 9.68 -4.94
CA VAL A 12 -6.80 11.08 -4.71
C VAL A 12 -7.75 11.21 -3.50
N ASP A 13 -8.80 10.39 -3.41
CA ASP A 13 -9.82 10.49 -2.36
C ASP A 13 -9.30 10.21 -0.95
N PHE A 14 -8.17 9.53 -0.81
CA PHE A 14 -7.56 9.33 0.51
C PHE A 14 -6.73 10.52 0.98
N PHE A 15 -6.42 11.46 0.11
CA PHE A 15 -5.58 12.62 0.43
C PHE A 15 -6.39 13.91 0.56
N LEU A 16 -7.20 14.24 -0.45
CA LEU A 16 -7.83 15.55 -0.55
C LEU A 16 -8.72 15.96 0.63
N PRO A 17 -9.54 15.08 1.24
CA PRO A 17 -10.38 15.48 2.37
C PRO A 17 -9.60 15.59 3.70
N HIS A 18 -8.34 15.20 3.74
CA HIS A 18 -7.55 15.09 4.95
C HIS A 18 -6.37 16.05 4.98
N PRO A 19 -6.42 17.15 5.77
CA PRO A 19 -5.40 18.20 5.76
C PRO A 19 -3.97 17.70 5.98
N ARG A 20 -3.77 16.68 6.84
CA ARG A 20 -2.46 16.10 7.12
C ARG A 20 -1.89 15.39 5.89
N LEU A 21 -2.63 14.49 5.29
CA LEU A 21 -2.19 13.78 4.09
C LEU A 21 -2.02 14.72 2.89
N THR A 22 -2.92 15.70 2.73
CA THR A 22 -2.79 16.72 1.68
C THR A 22 -1.48 17.50 1.81
N ARG A 23 -1.10 17.90 3.03
CA ARG A 23 0.14 18.64 3.30
C ARG A 23 1.38 17.79 3.02
N ASN A 24 1.34 16.52 3.39
CA ASN A 24 2.48 15.60 3.25
C ASN A 24 2.54 14.95 1.85
N ARG A 25 1.54 15.16 1.00
CA ARG A 25 1.33 14.45 -0.28
C ARG A 25 2.56 14.42 -1.17
N LEU A 26 3.16 15.59 -1.42
CA LEU A 26 4.30 15.69 -2.34
C LEU A 26 5.52 14.95 -1.79
N GLN A 27 5.81 15.08 -0.50
CA GLN A 27 6.93 14.38 0.12
C GLN A 27 6.71 12.88 0.11
N LEU A 28 5.51 12.43 0.44
CA LEU A 28 5.16 11.00 0.43
C LEU A 28 5.25 10.42 -0.99
N ALA A 29 4.70 11.11 -1.99
CA ALA A 29 4.79 10.69 -3.38
C ALA A 29 6.24 10.62 -3.88
N THR A 30 7.09 11.59 -3.51
CA THR A 30 8.53 11.56 -3.81
C THR A 30 9.20 10.33 -3.21
N ASN A 31 8.94 10.02 -1.95
CA ASN A 31 9.50 8.85 -1.28
C ASN A 31 9.02 7.54 -1.92
N VAL A 32 7.72 7.47 -2.26
CA VAL A 32 7.10 6.32 -2.92
C VAL A 32 7.71 6.07 -4.30
N ASN A 33 7.89 7.11 -5.12
CA ASN A 33 8.53 7.01 -6.44
C ASN A 33 10.00 6.57 -6.33
N ALA A 34 10.73 7.10 -5.34
CA ALA A 34 12.09 6.68 -5.05
C ALA A 34 12.13 5.17 -4.69
N LEU A 35 11.24 4.71 -3.80
CA LEU A 35 11.14 3.29 -3.46
C LEU A 35 10.76 2.43 -4.67
N ALA A 36 9.79 2.85 -5.48
CA ALA A 36 9.39 2.13 -6.68
C ALA A 36 10.57 1.99 -7.68
N THR A 37 11.39 3.04 -7.82
CA THR A 37 12.61 3.01 -8.63
C THR A 37 13.64 2.05 -8.05
N ILE A 38 13.87 2.08 -6.73
CA ILE A 38 14.74 1.13 -6.02
C ILE A 38 14.25 -0.30 -6.25
N ALA A 39 12.96 -0.57 -6.05
CA ALA A 39 12.36 -1.88 -6.24
C ALA A 39 12.56 -2.43 -7.65
N ARG A 40 12.22 -1.63 -8.68
CA ARG A 40 12.36 -2.02 -10.10
C ARG A 40 13.81 -2.36 -10.48
N ARG A 41 14.76 -1.51 -10.08
CA ARG A 41 16.18 -1.74 -10.44
C ARG A 41 16.78 -2.98 -9.77
N ASN A 42 16.20 -3.41 -8.64
CA ASN A 42 16.62 -4.61 -7.92
C ASN A 42 15.74 -5.84 -8.25
N GLY A 43 14.90 -5.79 -9.28
CA GLY A 43 14.09 -6.92 -9.75
C GLY A 43 12.89 -7.25 -8.84
N SER A 44 12.52 -6.37 -7.92
CA SER A 44 11.29 -6.52 -7.13
C SER A 44 10.07 -6.26 -8.01
N HIS A 45 9.06 -7.12 -7.88
CA HIS A 45 7.78 -6.91 -8.56
C HIS A 45 6.98 -5.81 -7.88
N VAL A 46 6.65 -4.74 -8.62
CA VAL A 46 5.89 -3.59 -8.10
C VAL A 46 4.40 -3.79 -8.33
N ILE A 47 3.62 -3.67 -7.26
CA ILE A 47 2.16 -3.83 -7.26
C ILE A 47 1.50 -2.58 -6.68
N TRP A 48 0.72 -1.88 -7.50
CA TRP A 48 -0.12 -0.76 -7.08
C TRP A 48 -1.50 -1.28 -6.70
N VAL A 49 -1.79 -1.26 -5.41
CA VAL A 49 -3.09 -1.68 -4.88
C VAL A 49 -4.01 -0.46 -4.80
N LYS A 50 -5.17 -0.56 -5.44
CA LYS A 50 -6.20 0.48 -5.44
C LYS A 50 -7.48 -0.06 -4.79
N GLN A 51 -8.10 0.74 -3.94
CA GLN A 51 -9.47 0.48 -3.51
C GLN A 51 -10.42 1.15 -4.49
N VAL A 52 -11.35 0.40 -5.07
CA VAL A 52 -12.33 0.96 -6.02
C VAL A 52 -13.68 0.31 -5.77
N PHE A 53 -14.73 1.11 -5.65
CA PHE A 53 -16.10 0.63 -5.48
C PHE A 53 -16.95 0.89 -6.71
N ALA A 54 -17.91 0.03 -6.97
CA ALA A 54 -18.91 0.21 -8.00
C ALA A 54 -19.76 1.47 -7.75
N THR A 55 -20.27 2.07 -8.80
CA THR A 55 -21.09 3.31 -8.75
C THR A 55 -22.31 3.19 -7.85
N ASP A 56 -22.92 2.00 -7.77
CA ASP A 56 -24.07 1.71 -6.91
C ASP A 56 -23.68 1.23 -5.50
N LEU A 57 -22.39 1.13 -5.20
CA LEU A 57 -21.81 0.70 -3.94
C LEU A 57 -22.15 -0.74 -3.52
N HIS A 58 -22.67 -1.61 -4.42
CA HIS A 58 -23.07 -2.98 -4.05
C HIS A 58 -21.90 -3.78 -3.45
N ASP A 59 -20.65 -3.50 -3.86
CA ASP A 59 -19.42 -4.17 -3.44
C ASP A 59 -18.67 -3.46 -2.31
N ALA A 60 -19.12 -2.24 -1.92
CA ALA A 60 -18.51 -1.46 -0.86
C ALA A 60 -18.71 -2.08 0.53
N PRO A 61 -17.87 -1.74 1.54
CA PRO A 61 -18.10 -2.11 2.92
C PRO A 61 -19.39 -1.52 3.50
N LEU A 62 -19.87 -2.13 4.57
CA LEU A 62 -21.17 -1.78 5.15
C LEU A 62 -21.24 -0.34 5.67
N ASP A 63 -20.15 0.16 6.23
CA ASP A 63 -20.03 1.54 6.71
C ASP A 63 -20.15 2.55 5.56
N VAL A 64 -19.48 2.29 4.43
CA VAL A 64 -19.60 3.12 3.22
C VAL A 64 -21.04 3.10 2.67
N LYS A 65 -21.67 1.92 2.62
CA LYS A 65 -23.08 1.77 2.20
C LYS A 65 -24.04 2.56 3.08
N ARG A 66 -23.80 2.59 4.40
CA ARG A 66 -24.69 3.24 5.38
C ARG A 66 -24.37 4.72 5.60
N GLY A 67 -23.09 5.08 5.53
CA GLY A 67 -22.63 6.44 5.85
C GLY A 67 -22.71 7.43 4.71
N GLY A 68 -22.96 6.98 3.49
CA GLY A 68 -23.05 7.84 2.31
C GLY A 68 -21.71 8.47 1.86
N HIS A 69 -20.59 8.06 2.44
CA HIS A 69 -19.28 8.52 2.01
C HIS A 69 -18.92 7.89 0.66
N ARG A 70 -19.10 8.67 -0.41
CA ARG A 70 -18.77 8.24 -1.77
C ARG A 70 -17.32 8.56 -2.06
N ILE A 71 -16.44 7.61 -1.78
CA ILE A 71 -15.00 7.69 -2.04
C ILE A 71 -14.55 6.56 -2.96
N VAL A 72 -13.51 6.78 -3.73
CA VAL A 72 -12.86 5.82 -4.63
C VAL A 72 -13.85 5.05 -5.51
N ILE A 73 -14.85 5.77 -6.03
CA ILE A 73 -15.85 5.22 -6.94
C ILE A 73 -15.24 5.03 -8.32
N GLU A 74 -15.53 3.92 -8.97
CA GLU A 74 -15.08 3.65 -10.34
C GLU A 74 -15.38 4.81 -11.28
N ASP A 75 -14.49 5.03 -12.24
CA ASP A 75 -14.56 6.09 -13.27
C ASP A 75 -14.55 7.54 -12.73
N THR A 76 -14.28 7.75 -11.43
CA THR A 76 -14.07 9.09 -10.85
C THR A 76 -12.59 9.44 -10.73
N ASP A 77 -12.30 10.74 -10.67
CA ASP A 77 -10.93 11.21 -10.40
C ASP A 77 -10.44 10.78 -9.01
N GLY A 78 -11.34 10.65 -8.04
CA GLY A 78 -11.04 10.20 -6.69
C GLY A 78 -10.44 8.79 -6.61
N ALA A 79 -10.84 7.91 -7.53
CA ALA A 79 -10.33 6.54 -7.63
C ALA A 79 -8.98 6.43 -8.37
N LYS A 80 -8.50 7.51 -9.00
CA LYS A 80 -7.20 7.51 -9.68
C LYS A 80 -6.05 7.58 -8.66
N LEU A 81 -4.90 7.05 -9.04
CA LEU A 81 -3.66 7.34 -8.31
C LEU A 81 -3.38 8.85 -8.35
N LEU A 82 -2.66 9.35 -7.35
CA LEU A 82 -2.17 10.72 -7.36
C LEU A 82 -1.37 10.97 -8.64
N SER A 83 -1.53 12.15 -9.23
CA SER A 83 -0.83 12.55 -10.46
C SER A 83 0.68 12.55 -10.35
N GLU A 84 1.18 12.64 -9.12
CA GLU A 84 2.61 12.60 -8.79
C GLU A 84 3.20 11.19 -8.79
N ILE A 85 2.37 10.14 -8.84
CA ILE A 85 2.84 8.74 -8.80
C ILE A 85 3.29 8.28 -10.19
N GLU A 86 4.50 7.74 -10.24
CA GLU A 86 5.13 7.22 -11.45
C GLU A 86 4.95 5.70 -11.58
N VAL A 87 3.92 5.28 -12.31
CA VAL A 87 3.69 3.86 -12.60
C VAL A 87 4.58 3.42 -13.74
N GLY A 88 5.37 2.38 -13.51
CA GLY A 88 6.25 1.80 -14.53
C GLY A 88 5.51 0.85 -15.48
N PRO A 89 6.06 0.60 -16.69
CA PRO A 89 5.39 -0.24 -17.70
C PRO A 89 5.28 -1.72 -17.30
N SER A 90 6.11 -2.18 -16.38
CA SER A 90 6.09 -3.56 -15.87
C SER A 90 5.35 -3.72 -14.54
N ASP A 91 4.84 -2.63 -13.99
CA ASP A 91 4.13 -2.67 -12.71
C ASP A 91 2.75 -3.31 -12.88
N SER A 92 2.30 -3.99 -11.84
CA SER A 92 0.96 -4.56 -11.79
C SER A 92 -0.01 -3.65 -11.02
N THR A 93 -1.28 -3.72 -11.35
CA THR A 93 -2.35 -3.06 -10.58
C THR A 93 -3.28 -4.13 -10.01
N LEU A 94 -3.62 -3.99 -8.73
CA LEU A 94 -4.57 -4.84 -8.01
C LEU A 94 -5.73 -4.00 -7.48
N ILE A 95 -6.96 -4.45 -7.72
CA ILE A 95 -8.16 -3.79 -7.17
C ILE A 95 -8.64 -4.57 -5.95
N LYS A 96 -8.88 -3.86 -4.85
CA LYS A 96 -9.47 -4.42 -3.63
C LYS A 96 -10.76 -3.71 -3.25
N LYS A 97 -11.57 -4.37 -2.43
CA LYS A 97 -12.86 -3.86 -1.93
C LYS A 97 -12.90 -3.76 -0.40
N ARG A 98 -11.83 -4.14 0.27
CA ARG A 98 -11.71 -4.13 1.74
C ARG A 98 -10.35 -3.56 2.13
N TYR A 99 -10.09 -3.42 3.42
CA TYR A 99 -8.83 -2.83 3.91
C TYR A 99 -7.61 -3.63 3.47
N SER A 100 -7.60 -4.93 3.74
CA SER A 100 -6.48 -5.78 3.35
C SER A 100 -6.41 -5.99 1.84
N ALA A 101 -5.21 -5.91 1.29
CA ALA A 101 -4.93 -6.23 -0.11
C ALA A 101 -5.09 -7.74 -0.42
N PHE A 102 -5.11 -8.60 0.60
CA PHE A 102 -5.33 -10.04 0.43
C PHE A 102 -6.82 -10.42 0.40
N PHE A 103 -7.68 -9.62 1.08
CA PHE A 103 -9.07 -10.02 1.27
C PHE A 103 -9.90 -9.92 -0.02
N GLY A 104 -10.31 -11.07 -0.54
CA GLY A 104 -11.16 -11.16 -1.75
C GLY A 104 -10.47 -10.66 -3.02
N THR A 105 -9.15 -10.80 -3.10
CA THR A 105 -8.34 -10.49 -4.27
C THR A 105 -7.54 -11.71 -4.72
N ASN A 106 -6.80 -11.58 -5.80
CA ASN A 106 -5.87 -12.61 -6.28
C ASN A 106 -4.40 -12.34 -5.88
N LEU A 107 -4.16 -11.54 -4.82
CA LEU A 107 -2.79 -11.21 -4.39
C LEU A 107 -2.00 -12.47 -4.01
N ASP A 108 -2.61 -13.42 -3.29
CA ASP A 108 -1.98 -14.69 -2.95
C ASP A 108 -1.47 -15.41 -4.23
N SER A 109 -2.31 -15.53 -5.25
CA SER A 109 -1.93 -16.18 -6.51
C SER A 109 -0.82 -15.45 -7.27
N ILE A 110 -0.81 -14.10 -7.22
CA ILE A 110 0.27 -13.29 -7.81
C ILE A 110 1.59 -13.57 -7.10
N LEU A 111 1.60 -13.52 -5.78
CA LEU A 111 2.81 -13.72 -4.98
C LEU A 111 3.34 -15.16 -5.07
N ASP A 112 2.44 -16.14 -5.11
CA ASP A 112 2.80 -17.56 -5.31
C ASP A 112 3.39 -17.79 -6.72
N GLY A 113 2.79 -17.21 -7.75
CA GLY A 113 3.31 -17.27 -9.12
C GLY A 113 4.71 -16.67 -9.26
N LEU A 114 5.06 -15.71 -8.42
CA LEU A 114 6.38 -15.09 -8.33
C LEU A 114 7.34 -15.89 -7.41
N ALA A 115 6.89 -16.94 -6.75
CA ALA A 115 7.60 -17.62 -5.66
C ALA A 115 8.11 -16.63 -4.58
N CYS A 116 7.30 -15.61 -4.32
CA CYS A 116 7.62 -14.51 -3.39
C CYS A 116 7.42 -14.96 -1.95
N LYS A 117 8.41 -14.73 -1.09
CA LYS A 117 8.32 -14.98 0.35
C LYS A 117 8.57 -13.73 1.20
N ARG A 118 9.03 -12.65 0.57
CA ARG A 118 9.28 -11.37 1.22
C ARG A 118 8.51 -10.27 0.49
N ILE A 119 7.82 -9.44 1.25
CA ILE A 119 7.10 -8.29 0.71
C ILE A 119 7.53 -6.99 1.39
N VAL A 120 7.56 -5.91 0.62
CA VAL A 120 7.69 -4.54 1.13
C VAL A 120 6.32 -3.89 1.05
N VAL A 121 5.84 -3.31 2.14
CA VAL A 121 4.52 -2.66 2.21
C VAL A 121 4.69 -1.17 2.43
N ALA A 122 4.00 -0.37 1.62
CA ALA A 122 3.96 1.09 1.64
C ALA A 122 2.53 1.61 1.40
N GLY A 123 2.29 2.89 1.60
CA GLY A 123 1.05 3.58 1.26
C GLY A 123 0.24 4.10 2.44
N VAL A 124 -1.06 4.25 2.25
CA VAL A 124 -2.00 4.83 3.21
C VAL A 124 -3.27 3.97 3.36
N ASN A 125 -4.02 4.09 4.45
CA ASN A 125 -3.67 4.69 5.73
C ASN A 125 -3.02 3.64 6.64
N THR A 126 -2.01 4.05 7.38
CA THR A 126 -1.23 3.17 8.26
C THR A 126 -2.09 2.28 9.15
N HIS A 127 -3.06 2.87 9.85
CA HIS A 127 -3.91 2.20 10.85
C HIS A 127 -5.03 1.35 10.24
N ALA A 128 -5.26 1.46 8.95
CA ALA A 128 -6.34 0.76 8.23
C ALA A 128 -5.78 -0.21 7.18
N CYS A 129 -5.69 0.23 5.92
CA CYS A 129 -5.35 -0.65 4.79
C CYS A 129 -3.93 -1.22 4.89
N VAL A 130 -2.95 -0.41 5.30
CA VAL A 130 -1.57 -0.87 5.50
C VAL A 130 -1.52 -1.92 6.60
N ARG A 131 -2.04 -1.60 7.80
CA ARG A 131 -2.03 -2.51 8.95
C ARG A 131 -2.80 -3.81 8.67
N ALA A 132 -3.96 -3.73 8.04
CA ALA A 132 -4.75 -4.92 7.69
C ALA A 132 -3.99 -5.83 6.72
N THR A 133 -3.33 -5.25 5.71
CA THR A 133 -2.50 -6.00 4.76
C THR A 133 -1.28 -6.64 5.43
N VAL A 134 -0.61 -5.92 6.33
CA VAL A 134 0.55 -6.43 7.09
C VAL A 134 0.15 -7.58 8.00
N ILE A 135 -0.99 -7.49 8.70
CA ILE A 135 -1.51 -8.58 9.53
C ILE A 135 -1.80 -9.82 8.68
N ASP A 136 -2.46 -9.65 7.54
CA ASP A 136 -2.79 -10.76 6.65
C ASP A 136 -1.54 -11.39 6.01
N ALA A 137 -0.53 -10.58 5.69
CA ALA A 137 0.76 -11.05 5.22
C ALA A 137 1.50 -11.89 6.28
N TYR A 138 1.55 -11.37 7.51
CA TYR A 138 2.14 -12.08 8.66
C TYR A 138 1.47 -13.44 8.89
N GLN A 139 0.14 -13.52 8.82
CA GLN A 139 -0.61 -14.78 9.00
C GLN A 139 -0.40 -15.78 7.84
N ARG A 140 0.21 -15.34 6.74
CA ARG A 140 0.58 -16.14 5.56
C ARG A 140 2.07 -16.47 5.50
N ASP A 141 2.79 -16.23 6.60
CA ASP A 141 4.23 -16.45 6.72
C ASP A 141 5.09 -15.67 5.71
N TYR A 142 4.63 -14.48 5.26
CA TYR A 142 5.49 -13.57 4.53
C TYR A 142 6.45 -12.86 5.48
N ASP A 143 7.71 -12.73 5.05
CA ASP A 143 8.67 -11.82 5.63
C ASP A 143 8.33 -10.39 5.22
N VAL A 144 7.86 -9.57 6.17
CA VAL A 144 7.30 -8.24 5.89
C VAL A 144 8.29 -7.13 6.24
N LEU A 145 8.59 -6.29 5.25
CA LEU A 145 9.32 -5.04 5.43
C LEU A 145 8.34 -3.86 5.32
N LEU A 146 8.39 -2.96 6.29
CA LEU A 146 7.56 -1.75 6.33
C LEU A 146 8.38 -0.59 5.80
N ALA A 147 8.02 -0.03 4.66
CA ALA A 147 8.70 1.12 4.07
C ALA A 147 8.33 2.40 4.81
N GLN A 148 8.95 2.65 5.97
CA GLN A 148 8.53 3.69 6.92
C GLN A 148 8.49 5.10 6.31
N ASP A 149 9.38 5.42 5.36
CA ASP A 149 9.39 6.71 4.66
C ASP A 149 8.22 6.86 3.67
N CYS A 150 7.55 5.76 3.36
CA CYS A 150 6.49 5.63 2.36
C CYS A 150 5.13 5.24 2.97
N ILE A 151 5.00 5.28 4.30
CA ILE A 151 3.76 4.96 5.01
C ILE A 151 3.29 6.19 5.77
N ASP A 152 2.02 6.58 5.58
CA ASP A 152 1.42 7.70 6.32
C ASP A 152 -0.07 7.47 6.60
N SER A 153 -0.69 8.37 7.35
CA SER A 153 -2.10 8.33 7.69
C SER A 153 -2.68 9.73 7.89
N HIS A 154 -3.99 9.85 7.71
CA HIS A 154 -4.68 11.08 8.05
C HIS A 154 -4.69 11.38 9.56
N ASP A 155 -4.56 10.35 10.39
CA ASP A 155 -4.51 10.44 11.85
C ASP A 155 -3.11 10.08 12.35
N GLU A 156 -2.42 11.06 12.95
CA GLU A 156 -1.04 10.92 13.42
C GLU A 156 -0.91 10.01 14.64
N GLN A 157 -1.90 10.04 15.55
CA GLN A 157 -1.89 9.20 16.72
C GLN A 157 -2.07 7.72 16.33
N HIS A 158 -3.04 7.44 15.48
CA HIS A 158 -3.28 6.09 14.96
C HIS A 158 -2.12 5.61 14.07
N HIS A 159 -1.47 6.51 13.31
CA HIS A 159 -0.23 6.20 12.59
C HIS A 159 0.85 5.69 13.55
N SER A 160 1.18 6.50 14.57
CA SER A 160 2.25 6.20 15.53
C SER A 160 1.99 4.90 16.31
N ILE A 161 0.75 4.68 16.77
CA ILE A 161 0.35 3.47 17.48
C ILE A 161 0.49 2.25 16.57
N SER A 162 0.04 2.36 15.32
CA SER A 162 0.06 1.24 14.36
C SER A 162 1.48 0.89 13.94
N MET A 163 2.33 1.89 13.66
CA MET A 163 3.74 1.63 13.35
C MET A 163 4.45 0.92 14.50
N ARG A 164 4.30 1.40 15.75
CA ARG A 164 4.87 0.72 16.93
C ARG A 164 4.35 -0.69 17.15
N TYR A 165 3.11 -0.96 16.75
CA TYR A 165 2.55 -2.31 16.87
C TYR A 165 3.12 -3.26 15.81
N MET A 166 3.32 -2.77 14.59
CA MET A 166 3.77 -3.60 13.47
C MET A 166 5.28 -3.84 13.50
N ASP A 167 6.06 -2.79 13.83
CA ASP A 167 7.52 -2.85 13.84
C ASP A 167 8.06 -3.79 14.93
N GLY A 168 8.95 -4.70 14.53
CA GLY A 168 9.54 -5.73 15.38
C GLY A 168 8.61 -6.86 15.78
N LYS A 169 7.31 -6.82 15.41
CA LYS A 169 6.34 -7.86 15.73
C LYS A 169 5.73 -8.53 14.50
N LEU A 170 5.28 -7.75 13.53
CA LEU A 170 4.64 -8.24 12.30
C LEU A 170 5.55 -8.08 11.08
N GLY A 171 6.55 -7.22 11.18
CA GLY A 171 7.51 -6.92 10.16
C GLY A 171 8.61 -6.02 10.72
N VAL A 172 9.50 -5.54 9.85
CA VAL A 172 10.62 -4.66 10.22
C VAL A 172 10.49 -3.34 9.47
N ALA A 173 10.46 -2.22 10.22
CA ALA A 173 10.42 -0.89 9.63
C ALA A 173 11.81 -0.48 9.11
N MET A 174 11.85 -0.04 7.86
CA MET A 174 13.08 0.36 7.17
C MET A 174 12.87 1.65 6.39
N THR A 175 13.90 2.50 6.36
CA THR A 175 13.96 3.64 5.43
C THR A 175 14.20 3.18 4.00
N ASN A 176 13.96 4.04 3.01
CA ASN A 176 14.27 3.74 1.61
C ASN A 176 15.73 3.34 1.40
N ASN A 177 16.68 3.98 2.11
CA ASN A 177 18.11 3.65 2.03
C ASN A 177 18.43 2.26 2.60
N GLN A 178 17.77 1.89 3.70
CA GLN A 178 17.91 0.55 4.28
C GLN A 178 17.31 -0.52 3.37
N LEU A 179 16.14 -0.23 2.78
CA LEU A 179 15.50 -1.12 1.80
C LEU A 179 16.38 -1.32 0.55
N ASP A 180 17.01 -0.26 0.03
CA ASP A 180 17.96 -0.40 -1.09
C ASP A 180 19.12 -1.34 -0.75
N THR A 181 19.65 -1.22 0.45
CA THR A 181 20.71 -2.11 0.94
C THR A 181 20.20 -3.56 1.09
N GLU A 182 18.98 -3.72 1.58
CA GLU A 182 18.37 -5.03 1.79
C GLU A 182 18.05 -5.74 0.48
N PHE A 183 17.53 -5.03 -0.53
CA PHE A 183 17.29 -5.57 -1.87
C PHE A 183 18.58 -6.12 -2.51
N ARG A 184 19.70 -5.42 -2.35
CA ARG A 184 21.00 -5.86 -2.93
C ARG A 184 21.55 -7.16 -2.31
N LYS A 185 21.13 -7.53 -1.11
CA LYS A 185 21.54 -8.80 -0.49
C LYS A 185 20.83 -10.01 -1.08
N VAL A 186 19.72 -9.77 -1.74
CA VAL A 186 18.83 -10.84 -2.25
C VAL A 186 19.05 -11.10 -3.75
N THR A 187 19.69 -10.16 -4.44
CA THR A 187 20.11 -10.27 -5.86
C THR A 187 21.42 -11.03 -5.96
#